data_8012d8db92e2c006abd4555e19b659bd
#
_entry.id   8012d8db92e2c006abd4555e19b659bd
#
_cell.length_a   1.000
_cell.length_b   1.000
_cell.length_c   1.000
_cell.angle_alpha   90.00
_cell.angle_beta   90.00
_cell.angle_gamma   90.00
#
_symmetry.space_group_name_H-M   'P 1'
#
loop_
_entity.id
_entity.type
_entity.pdbx_description
1 polymer ?
#
loop_
_entity_poly.entity_id
_entity_poly.type
_entity_poly.pdbx_seq_one_letter_code
_entity_poly.pdbx_strand_id
1 'polypeptide(L)'
;MPWVDGVSLTPLPEPHKPAYLKEVIDDAIAKGAKVMNENGGATNESFVFPAVVYPVNSQMKLYTEEQFGPVVPVVPFDDLEETIQYLIDSTHGQQVSIFSNDDQDVAALIDPLVNQVSRVNINCQCQRGPDSFPFTGRKDSAEGTLSVVDALRSFSIRSLVAAKLTEENKHIINDIVSSHHSNFLSTKFIF
;
A
#
# COMPACT_ATOMS: atom_id res chain seq x y z
N MET A 1 6.46 2.65 26.97
CA MET A 1 5.31 3.52 26.64
C MET A 1 5.62 4.22 25.32
N PRO A 2 4.69 4.37 24.38
CA PRO A 2 4.98 4.89 23.02
C PRO A 2 5.48 6.34 23.00
N TRP A 3 5.31 7.08 24.08
CA TRP A 3 5.79 8.46 24.25
C TRP A 3 7.16 8.58 24.93
N VAL A 4 7.86 7.46 25.12
CA VAL A 4 9.24 7.47 25.64
C VAL A 4 10.19 7.52 24.47
N ASP A 5 11.17 8.42 24.52
CA ASP A 5 12.18 8.57 23.45
C ASP A 5 12.92 7.24 23.20
N GLY A 6 13.10 6.91 21.93
CA GLY A 6 13.77 5.69 21.50
C GLY A 6 12.87 4.44 21.45
N VAL A 7 11.60 4.54 21.84
CA VAL A 7 10.64 3.43 21.67
C VAL A 7 10.10 3.41 20.25
N SER A 8 10.41 2.35 19.52
CA SER A 8 9.92 2.13 18.14
C SER A 8 8.86 1.02 18.05
N LEU A 9 8.71 0.22 19.10
CA LEU A 9 7.75 -0.89 19.14
C LEU A 9 6.94 -0.82 20.43
N THR A 10 5.68 -1.19 20.34
CA THR A 10 4.74 -1.21 21.46
C THR A 10 4.04 -2.56 21.56
N PRO A 11 3.47 -2.90 22.73
CA PRO A 11 2.58 -4.04 22.86
C PRO A 11 1.44 -3.99 21.84
N LEU A 12 1.01 -5.16 21.38
CA LEU A 12 -0.12 -5.29 20.46
C LEU A 12 -1.44 -5.01 21.19
N PRO A 13 -2.40 -4.33 20.55
CA PRO A 13 -3.67 -3.99 21.20
C PRO A 13 -4.59 -5.20 21.41
N GLU A 14 -4.40 -6.27 20.64
CA GLU A 14 -5.25 -7.45 20.64
C GLU A 14 -4.66 -8.53 21.55
N PRO A 15 -5.33 -8.93 22.66
CA PRO A 15 -4.79 -9.90 23.62
C PRO A 15 -4.48 -11.28 23.03
N HIS A 16 -5.20 -11.70 21.99
CA HIS A 16 -5.01 -13.02 21.34
C HIS A 16 -3.91 -13.02 20.29
N LYS A 17 -3.45 -11.85 19.84
CA LYS A 17 -2.52 -11.70 18.73
C LYS A 17 -1.16 -12.37 18.96
N PRO A 18 -0.54 -12.32 20.16
CA PRO A 18 0.71 -13.02 20.41
C PRO A 18 0.61 -14.53 20.19
N ALA A 19 -0.50 -15.14 20.64
CA ALA A 19 -0.72 -16.58 20.46
C ALA A 19 -0.89 -16.94 18.96
N TYR A 20 -1.65 -16.15 18.22
CA TYR A 20 -1.81 -16.31 16.79
C TYR A 20 -0.48 -16.14 16.03
N LEU A 21 0.29 -15.10 16.34
CA LEU A 21 1.59 -14.89 15.69
C LEU A 21 2.57 -16.03 15.99
N LYS A 22 2.53 -16.55 17.23
CA LYS A 22 3.31 -17.74 17.57
C LYS A 22 2.88 -18.94 16.75
N GLU A 23 1.58 -19.17 16.57
CA GLU A 23 1.05 -20.28 15.78
C GLU A 23 1.56 -20.24 14.33
N VAL A 24 1.52 -19.06 13.67
CA VAL A 24 1.97 -18.94 12.28
C VAL A 24 3.49 -19.06 12.13
N ILE A 25 4.25 -18.64 13.15
CA ILE A 25 5.70 -18.85 13.20
C ILE A 25 6.01 -20.34 13.40
N ASP A 26 5.34 -21.00 14.33
CA ASP A 26 5.53 -22.44 14.62
C ASP A 26 5.16 -23.31 13.39
N ASP A 27 4.10 -22.93 12.66
CA ASP A 27 3.72 -23.57 11.39
C ASP A 27 4.86 -23.47 10.37
N ALA A 28 5.45 -22.28 10.21
CA ALA A 28 6.55 -22.08 9.29
C ALA A 28 7.80 -22.89 9.70
N ILE A 29 8.13 -22.91 10.99
CA ILE A 29 9.27 -23.67 11.52
C ILE A 29 9.04 -25.18 11.28
N ALA A 30 7.85 -25.70 11.55
CA ALA A 30 7.51 -27.12 11.33
C ALA A 30 7.65 -27.52 9.85
N LYS A 31 7.55 -26.55 8.92
CA LYS A 31 7.68 -26.74 7.48
C LYS A 31 9.07 -26.37 6.93
N GLY A 32 10.04 -26.13 7.82
CA GLY A 32 11.45 -25.97 7.45
C GLY A 32 12.01 -24.55 7.46
N ALA A 33 11.19 -23.53 7.77
CA ALA A 33 11.68 -22.17 7.98
C ALA A 33 12.44 -22.02 9.32
N LYS A 34 13.17 -20.93 9.43
CA LYS A 34 13.91 -20.55 10.65
C LYS A 34 13.64 -19.09 10.99
N VAL A 35 13.61 -18.78 12.28
CA VAL A 35 13.66 -17.39 12.74
C VAL A 35 15.12 -16.94 12.67
N MET A 36 15.40 -15.89 11.94
CA MET A 36 16.74 -15.45 11.55
C MET A 36 17.38 -14.48 12.56
N ASN A 37 16.59 -13.86 13.41
CA ASN A 37 17.07 -12.90 14.39
C ASN A 37 16.89 -13.41 15.83
N GLU A 38 17.76 -12.94 16.71
CA GLU A 38 17.72 -13.28 18.13
C GLU A 38 16.41 -12.82 18.77
N ASN A 39 15.84 -13.67 19.61
CA ASN A 39 14.56 -13.48 20.30
C ASN A 39 13.34 -13.24 19.39
N GLY A 40 13.47 -13.41 18.08
CA GLY A 40 12.36 -13.22 17.14
C GLY A 40 11.16 -14.11 17.49
N GLY A 41 9.98 -13.50 17.59
CA GLY A 41 8.74 -14.19 17.97
C GLY A 41 8.58 -14.46 19.47
N ALA A 42 9.56 -14.12 20.31
CA ALA A 42 9.39 -14.19 21.76
C ALA A 42 8.32 -13.19 22.22
N THR A 43 7.56 -13.58 23.24
CA THR A 43 6.44 -12.79 23.75
C THR A 43 6.64 -12.40 25.20
N ASN A 44 6.19 -11.21 25.57
CA ASN A 44 6.03 -10.78 26.94
C ASN A 44 4.66 -10.07 27.05
N GLU A 45 3.68 -10.74 27.65
CA GLU A 45 2.27 -10.34 27.64
C GLU A 45 1.78 -10.11 26.20
N SER A 46 1.36 -8.90 25.85
CA SER A 46 0.94 -8.53 24.48
C SER A 46 2.07 -7.97 23.61
N PHE A 47 3.30 -7.89 24.12
CA PHE A 47 4.46 -7.53 23.33
C PHE A 47 5.02 -8.76 22.60
N VAL A 48 5.30 -8.61 21.30
CA VAL A 48 5.92 -9.64 20.46
C VAL A 48 7.22 -9.05 19.88
N PHE A 49 8.33 -9.74 20.08
CA PHE A 49 9.60 -9.36 19.45
C PHE A 49 9.51 -9.60 17.95
N PRO A 50 9.92 -8.62 17.11
CA PRO A 50 9.92 -8.80 15.67
C PRO A 50 10.66 -10.07 15.24
N ALA A 51 10.05 -10.82 14.33
CA ALA A 51 10.61 -12.05 13.79
C ALA A 51 10.83 -11.93 12.29
N VAL A 52 12.04 -12.25 11.81
CA VAL A 52 12.33 -12.46 10.40
C VAL A 52 12.36 -13.97 10.16
N VAL A 53 11.45 -14.46 9.31
CA VAL A 53 11.27 -15.90 9.06
C VAL A 53 11.71 -16.23 7.63
N TYR A 54 12.70 -17.16 7.48
CA TYR A 54 13.28 -17.55 6.19
C TYR A 54 13.69 -19.05 6.18
N PRO A 55 13.63 -19.74 5.04
CA PRO A 55 12.84 -19.38 3.86
C PRO A 55 11.35 -19.68 4.08
N VAL A 56 10.47 -18.81 3.61
CA VAL A 56 9.04 -19.07 3.59
C VAL A 56 8.64 -19.58 2.21
N ASN A 57 7.66 -20.47 2.12
CA ASN A 57 7.14 -21.02 0.89
C ASN A 57 5.62 -21.19 0.93
N SER A 58 5.02 -21.55 -0.21
CA SER A 58 3.56 -21.65 -0.41
C SER A 58 2.81 -22.67 0.47
N GLN A 59 3.52 -23.51 1.18
CA GLN A 59 2.90 -24.49 2.11
C GLN A 59 2.69 -23.89 3.52
N MET A 60 3.27 -22.73 3.79
CA MET A 60 3.26 -22.09 5.11
C MET A 60 2.13 -21.06 5.20
N LYS A 61 1.51 -20.95 6.40
CA LYS A 61 0.50 -19.91 6.65
C LYS A 61 1.04 -18.51 6.38
N LEU A 62 2.27 -18.22 6.78
CA LEU A 62 2.95 -16.93 6.57
C LEU A 62 3.09 -16.53 5.10
N TYR A 63 2.89 -17.44 4.14
CA TYR A 63 2.96 -17.12 2.71
C TYR A 63 1.74 -16.33 2.22
N THR A 64 0.56 -16.61 2.76
CA THR A 64 -0.70 -16.05 2.26
C THR A 64 -1.48 -15.24 3.29
N GLU A 65 -1.27 -15.47 4.59
CA GLU A 65 -2.04 -14.81 5.63
C GLU A 65 -1.54 -13.38 5.91
N GLU A 66 -2.45 -12.42 5.94
CA GLU A 66 -2.21 -11.06 6.39
C GLU A 66 -2.23 -11.02 7.92
N GLN A 67 -1.08 -11.23 8.53
CA GLN A 67 -1.01 -11.51 9.98
C GLN A 67 -1.10 -10.25 10.88
N PHE A 68 -0.97 -9.02 10.35
CA PHE A 68 -1.01 -7.76 11.10
C PHE A 68 -0.19 -7.77 12.39
N GLY A 69 1.09 -8.11 12.28
CA GLY A 69 1.98 -8.19 13.42
C GLY A 69 3.45 -8.04 13.02
N PRO A 70 4.37 -7.99 13.99
CA PRO A 70 5.78 -7.77 13.76
C PRO A 70 6.50 -9.05 13.26
N VAL A 71 5.98 -9.69 12.23
CA VAL A 71 6.57 -10.88 11.60
C VAL A 71 6.83 -10.55 10.13
N VAL A 72 8.07 -10.77 9.69
CA VAL A 72 8.52 -10.52 8.32
C VAL A 72 8.84 -11.86 7.66
N PRO A 73 7.92 -12.41 6.86
CA PRO A 73 8.22 -13.59 6.04
C PRO A 73 9.10 -13.18 4.87
N VAL A 74 10.11 -13.99 4.60
CA VAL A 74 11.04 -13.80 3.47
C VAL A 74 11.00 -15.03 2.57
N VAL A 75 10.58 -14.82 1.33
CA VAL A 75 10.45 -15.86 0.29
C VAL A 75 11.57 -15.67 -0.71
N PRO A 76 12.47 -16.65 -0.89
CA PRO A 76 13.42 -16.61 -2.01
C PRO A 76 12.68 -16.90 -3.32
N PHE A 77 13.16 -16.31 -4.41
CA PHE A 77 12.72 -16.59 -5.77
C PHE A 77 13.93 -16.61 -6.72
N ASP A 78 13.83 -17.36 -7.78
CA ASP A 78 14.86 -17.46 -8.82
C ASP A 78 14.41 -16.79 -10.14
N ASP A 79 13.09 -16.57 -10.30
CA ASP A 79 12.49 -15.93 -11.46
C ASP A 79 11.52 -14.82 -11.02
N LEU A 80 11.59 -13.67 -11.69
CA LEU A 80 10.69 -12.54 -11.45
C LEU A 80 9.21 -12.90 -11.68
N GLU A 81 8.94 -13.83 -12.59
CA GLU A 81 7.58 -14.30 -12.87
C GLU A 81 6.93 -14.94 -11.63
N GLU A 82 7.70 -15.60 -10.77
CA GLU A 82 7.20 -16.15 -9.51
C GLU A 82 6.64 -15.03 -8.59
N THR A 83 7.29 -13.87 -8.56
CA THR A 83 6.84 -12.73 -7.76
C THR A 83 5.59 -12.08 -8.33
N ILE A 84 5.50 -12.00 -9.66
CA ILE A 84 4.32 -11.49 -10.37
C ILE A 84 3.14 -12.43 -10.11
N GLN A 85 3.33 -13.74 -10.26
CA GLN A 85 2.27 -14.72 -10.02
C GLN A 85 1.79 -14.71 -8.56
N TYR A 86 2.72 -14.60 -7.60
CA TYR A 86 2.36 -14.42 -6.19
C TYR A 86 1.41 -13.23 -5.97
N LEU A 87 1.72 -12.10 -6.61
CA LEU A 87 0.88 -10.90 -6.48
C LEU A 87 -0.45 -11.03 -7.24
N ILE A 88 -0.50 -11.79 -8.34
CA ILE A 88 -1.75 -12.09 -9.04
C ILE A 88 -2.67 -12.94 -8.15
N ASP A 89 -2.14 -13.96 -7.51
CA ASP A 89 -2.88 -14.92 -6.68
C ASP A 89 -3.25 -14.34 -5.30
N SER A 90 -2.51 -13.36 -4.82
CA SER A 90 -2.79 -12.68 -3.56
C SER A 90 -4.14 -11.98 -3.56
N THR A 91 -4.89 -12.08 -2.47
CA THR A 91 -6.15 -11.35 -2.27
C THR A 91 -5.92 -9.88 -1.87
N HIS A 92 -4.68 -9.49 -1.59
CA HIS A 92 -4.30 -8.14 -1.16
C HIS A 92 -3.58 -7.38 -2.26
N GLY A 93 -3.78 -6.07 -2.32
CA GLY A 93 -3.20 -5.25 -3.38
C GLY A 93 -3.08 -3.77 -2.99
N GLN A 94 -2.46 -3.45 -1.85
CA GLN A 94 -2.29 -2.06 -1.45
C GLN A 94 -1.03 -1.45 -2.04
N GLN A 95 0.14 -1.95 -1.68
CA GLN A 95 1.43 -1.41 -2.10
C GLN A 95 2.46 -2.51 -2.30
N VAL A 96 3.41 -2.23 -3.18
CA VAL A 96 4.63 -3.01 -3.37
C VAL A 96 5.83 -2.07 -3.43
N SER A 97 6.99 -2.56 -3.00
CA SER A 97 8.28 -1.87 -3.15
C SER A 97 9.24 -2.75 -3.93
N ILE A 98 9.85 -2.18 -4.96
CA ILE A 98 10.89 -2.80 -5.77
C ILE A 98 12.22 -2.16 -5.35
N PHE A 99 13.19 -2.96 -4.97
CA PHE A 99 14.55 -2.51 -4.66
C PHE A 99 15.50 -3.12 -5.71
N SER A 100 15.91 -2.31 -6.68
CA SER A 100 16.83 -2.71 -7.75
C SER A 100 17.54 -1.49 -8.31
N ASN A 101 18.73 -1.70 -8.90
CA ASN A 101 19.45 -0.72 -9.70
C ASN A 101 19.37 -1.04 -11.20
N ASP A 102 18.69 -2.12 -11.57
CA ASP A 102 18.46 -2.51 -12.97
C ASP A 102 17.14 -1.90 -13.44
N ASP A 103 17.21 -1.00 -14.42
CA ASP A 103 16.05 -0.31 -14.98
C ASP A 103 15.15 -1.21 -15.83
N GLN A 104 15.71 -2.24 -16.44
CA GLN A 104 14.95 -3.20 -17.25
C GLN A 104 14.10 -4.11 -16.36
N ASP A 105 14.68 -4.64 -15.28
CA ASP A 105 13.95 -5.43 -14.29
C ASP A 105 12.85 -4.61 -13.61
N VAL A 106 13.15 -3.36 -13.23
CA VAL A 106 12.15 -2.45 -12.65
C VAL A 106 11.02 -2.20 -13.63
N ALA A 107 11.31 -1.90 -14.90
CA ALA A 107 10.31 -1.65 -15.93
C ALA A 107 9.45 -2.91 -16.19
N ALA A 108 10.06 -4.08 -16.27
CA ALA A 108 9.36 -5.35 -16.47
C ALA A 108 8.36 -5.66 -15.32
N LEU A 109 8.67 -5.21 -14.10
CA LEU A 109 7.80 -5.39 -12.95
C LEU A 109 6.67 -4.34 -12.86
N ILE A 110 6.89 -3.09 -13.29
CA ILE A 110 5.90 -2.02 -13.15
C ILE A 110 4.59 -2.37 -13.86
N ASP A 111 4.64 -2.77 -15.12
CA ASP A 111 3.44 -2.99 -15.94
C ASP A 111 2.49 -4.06 -15.39
N PRO A 112 2.95 -5.24 -14.98
CA PRO A 112 2.08 -6.23 -14.35
C PRO A 112 1.63 -5.77 -12.95
N LEU A 113 2.50 -5.14 -12.17
CA LEU A 113 2.23 -4.79 -10.77
C LEU A 113 1.20 -3.66 -10.60
N VAL A 114 1.18 -2.66 -11.48
CA VAL A 114 0.15 -1.59 -11.41
C VAL A 114 -1.27 -2.10 -11.61
N ASN A 115 -1.42 -3.30 -12.13
CA ASN A 115 -2.72 -3.98 -12.23
C ASN A 115 -3.09 -4.77 -10.96
N GLN A 116 -2.13 -5.05 -10.09
CA GLN A 116 -2.34 -5.84 -8.87
C GLN A 116 -2.40 -4.99 -7.60
N VAL A 117 -1.66 -3.89 -7.57
CA VAL A 117 -1.58 -2.99 -6.42
C VAL A 117 -1.94 -1.56 -6.81
N SER A 118 -2.27 -0.74 -5.83
CA SER A 118 -2.59 0.68 -6.06
C SER A 118 -1.36 1.58 -6.06
N ARG A 119 -0.23 1.11 -5.53
CA ARG A 119 1.01 1.88 -5.50
C ARG A 119 2.23 0.99 -5.65
N VAL A 120 3.08 1.34 -6.59
CA VAL A 120 4.43 0.76 -6.76
C VAL A 120 5.45 1.79 -6.28
N ASN A 121 6.32 1.40 -5.36
CA ASN A 121 7.40 2.22 -4.84
C ASN A 121 8.74 1.69 -5.39
N ILE A 122 9.64 2.57 -5.77
CA ILE A 122 10.96 2.21 -6.30
C ILE A 122 12.02 2.70 -5.33
N ASN A 123 12.84 1.78 -4.82
CA ASN A 123 13.92 2.02 -3.87
C ASN A 123 13.48 2.83 -2.63
N CYS A 124 12.24 2.68 -2.22
CA CYS A 124 11.71 3.26 -1.01
C CYS A 124 10.68 2.34 -0.36
N GLN A 125 10.47 2.53 0.94
CA GLN A 125 9.52 1.73 1.71
C GLN A 125 8.07 2.02 1.33
N CYS A 126 7.19 1.04 1.56
CA CYS A 126 5.75 1.28 1.55
C CYS A 126 5.37 2.28 2.65
N GLN A 127 4.61 3.30 2.29
CA GLN A 127 4.19 4.34 3.23
C GLN A 127 2.90 5.01 2.79
N ARG A 128 2.19 5.63 3.72
CA ARG A 128 0.95 6.33 3.39
C ARG A 128 1.19 7.67 2.69
N GLY A 129 2.13 8.45 3.14
CA GLY A 129 2.41 9.80 2.63
C GLY A 129 3.00 9.83 1.21
N PRO A 130 3.07 11.01 0.62
CA PRO A 130 2.48 12.27 1.10
C PRO A 130 0.94 12.29 0.97
N ASP A 131 0.26 13.14 1.74
CA ASP A 131 -1.22 13.23 1.78
C ASP A 131 -1.84 13.70 0.45
N SER A 132 -1.04 14.27 -0.45
CA SER A 132 -1.43 14.62 -1.81
C SER A 132 -1.55 13.40 -2.74
N PHE A 133 -0.99 12.25 -2.36
CA PHE A 133 -1.09 11.03 -3.14
C PHE A 133 -2.39 10.28 -2.80
N PRO A 134 -3.00 9.61 -3.78
CA PRO A 134 -4.16 8.77 -3.50
C PRO A 134 -3.74 7.63 -2.56
N PHE A 135 -4.54 7.42 -1.51
CA PHE A 135 -4.41 6.28 -0.62
C PHE A 135 -5.58 5.34 -0.87
N THR A 136 -5.32 4.28 -1.56
CA THR A 136 -6.32 3.29 -1.96
C THR A 136 -5.72 1.89 -1.97
N GLY A 137 -6.51 0.89 -2.27
CA GLY A 137 -6.09 -0.51 -2.46
C GLY A 137 -6.81 -1.11 -3.65
N ARG A 138 -6.34 -2.27 -4.03
CA ARG A 138 -7.01 -3.18 -4.95
C ARG A 138 -7.39 -4.45 -4.21
N LYS A 139 -8.24 -5.25 -4.81
CA LYS A 139 -8.70 -6.52 -4.22
C LYS A 139 -9.30 -6.28 -2.84
N ASP A 140 -8.99 -7.09 -1.85
CA ASP A 140 -9.54 -6.98 -0.48
C ASP A 140 -8.88 -5.87 0.36
N SER A 141 -7.88 -5.17 -0.18
CA SER A 141 -7.16 -4.15 0.59
C SER A 141 -7.91 -2.85 0.78
N ALA A 142 -8.81 -2.45 -0.11
CA ALA A 142 -9.68 -1.30 0.05
C ALA A 142 -10.81 -1.26 -0.99
N GLU A 143 -11.96 -0.68 -0.61
CA GLU A 143 -13.10 -0.44 -1.48
C GLU A 143 -13.17 0.99 -2.02
N GLY A 144 -12.30 1.89 -1.57
CA GLY A 144 -12.34 3.29 -1.96
C GLY A 144 -11.01 4.00 -1.81
N THR A 145 -11.00 5.28 -2.15
CA THR A 145 -9.81 6.13 -2.08
C THR A 145 -9.93 7.12 -0.92
N LEU A 146 -8.91 7.16 -0.08
CA LEU A 146 -8.86 7.92 1.18
C LEU A 146 -7.85 9.09 1.14
N SER A 147 -7.57 9.67 -0.01
CA SER A 147 -6.79 10.92 -0.05
C SER A 147 -7.64 12.12 0.34
N VAL A 148 -7.01 13.19 0.84
CA VAL A 148 -7.73 14.43 1.22
C VAL A 148 -8.53 14.96 0.03
N VAL A 149 -7.92 15.00 -1.14
CA VAL A 149 -8.58 15.50 -2.38
C VAL A 149 -9.75 14.62 -2.79
N ASP A 150 -9.57 13.30 -2.77
CA ASP A 150 -10.63 12.36 -3.18
C ASP A 150 -11.75 12.30 -2.14
N ALA A 151 -11.42 12.40 -0.86
CA ALA A 151 -12.43 12.52 0.21
C ALA A 151 -13.28 13.79 0.02
N LEU A 152 -12.67 14.94 -0.22
CA LEU A 152 -13.40 16.19 -0.50
C LEU A 152 -14.28 16.06 -1.73
N ARG A 153 -13.80 15.42 -2.80
CA ARG A 153 -14.60 15.16 -4.01
C ARG A 153 -15.79 14.24 -3.72
N SER A 154 -15.64 13.25 -2.87
CA SER A 154 -16.72 12.33 -2.48
C SER A 154 -17.85 13.02 -1.71
N PHE A 155 -17.51 14.08 -0.95
CA PHE A 155 -18.49 14.92 -0.24
C PHE A 155 -18.96 16.13 -1.03
N SER A 156 -18.61 16.24 -2.31
CA SER A 156 -18.95 17.36 -3.19
C SER A 156 -19.85 16.90 -4.32
N ILE A 157 -20.78 17.75 -4.73
CA ILE A 157 -21.57 17.55 -5.94
C ILE A 157 -20.81 18.17 -7.12
N ARG A 158 -20.48 17.35 -8.10
CA ARG A 158 -19.86 17.84 -9.33
C ARG A 158 -20.88 18.55 -10.20
N SER A 159 -20.56 19.79 -10.58
CA SER A 159 -21.29 20.55 -11.57
C SER A 159 -20.41 20.74 -12.82
N LEU A 160 -21.04 20.81 -13.98
CA LEU A 160 -20.37 20.94 -15.26
C LEU A 160 -20.97 22.11 -16.04
N VAL A 161 -20.12 22.93 -16.62
CA VAL A 161 -20.49 23.89 -17.68
C VAL A 161 -19.92 23.35 -18.99
N ALA A 162 -20.78 23.15 -19.99
CA ALA A 162 -20.37 22.63 -21.28
C ALA A 162 -20.81 23.59 -22.40
N ALA A 163 -19.98 23.66 -23.44
CA ALA A 163 -20.28 24.41 -24.66
C ALA A 163 -19.85 23.61 -25.89
N LYS A 164 -20.52 23.83 -27.02
CA LYS A 164 -20.04 23.30 -28.31
C LYS A 164 -18.71 23.97 -28.67
N LEU A 165 -17.82 23.20 -29.30
CA LEU A 165 -16.53 23.68 -29.78
C LEU A 165 -16.72 24.56 -31.04
N THR A 166 -17.09 25.82 -30.83
CA THR A 166 -17.16 26.89 -31.86
C THR A 166 -16.24 28.04 -31.44
N GLU A 167 -15.81 28.85 -32.39
CA GLU A 167 -14.97 30.03 -32.10
C GLU A 167 -15.70 31.03 -31.20
N GLU A 168 -16.99 31.22 -31.40
CA GLU A 168 -17.82 32.10 -30.58
C GLU A 168 -17.88 31.61 -29.11
N ASN A 169 -18.11 30.32 -28.88
CA ASN A 169 -18.18 29.77 -27.54
C ASN A 169 -16.81 29.74 -26.85
N LYS A 170 -15.71 29.52 -27.58
CA LYS A 170 -14.35 29.69 -27.07
C LYS A 170 -14.12 31.11 -26.56
N HIS A 171 -14.54 32.11 -27.35
CA HIS A 171 -14.40 33.51 -26.95
C HIS A 171 -15.19 33.81 -25.68
N ILE A 172 -16.46 33.42 -25.64
CA ILE A 172 -17.31 33.60 -24.45
C ILE A 172 -16.69 32.96 -23.20
N ILE A 173 -16.27 31.71 -23.28
CA ILE A 173 -15.67 31.02 -22.13
C ILE A 173 -14.35 31.69 -21.70
N ASN A 174 -13.51 32.04 -22.64
CA ASN A 174 -12.25 32.73 -22.34
C ASN A 174 -12.48 34.09 -21.67
N ASP A 175 -13.45 34.87 -22.13
CA ASP A 175 -13.80 36.16 -21.54
C ASP A 175 -14.32 36.00 -20.10
N ILE A 176 -15.20 35.02 -19.87
CA ILE A 176 -15.71 34.73 -18.53
C ILE A 176 -14.58 34.37 -17.57
N VAL A 177 -13.67 33.50 -18.00
CA VAL A 177 -12.55 33.03 -17.16
C VAL A 177 -11.53 34.14 -16.92
N SER A 178 -11.11 34.87 -17.98
CA SER A 178 -10.09 35.93 -17.90
C SER A 178 -10.56 37.16 -17.11
N SER A 179 -11.83 37.49 -17.21
CA SER A 179 -12.43 38.63 -16.52
C SER A 179 -12.99 38.28 -15.13
N HIS A 180 -12.84 37.05 -14.71
CA HIS A 180 -13.36 36.54 -13.42
C HIS A 180 -14.86 36.84 -13.21
N HIS A 181 -15.65 36.83 -14.28
CA HIS A 181 -17.09 37.08 -14.22
C HIS A 181 -17.89 35.95 -13.57
N SER A 182 -17.28 34.77 -13.42
CA SER A 182 -17.91 33.61 -12.76
C SER A 182 -17.00 33.11 -11.64
N ASN A 183 -17.55 32.98 -10.43
CA ASN A 183 -16.85 32.33 -9.32
C ASN A 183 -16.68 30.82 -9.55
N PHE A 184 -17.54 30.20 -10.36
CA PHE A 184 -17.49 28.78 -10.67
C PHE A 184 -16.45 28.49 -11.76
N LEU A 185 -16.41 29.29 -12.83
CA LEU A 185 -15.42 29.17 -13.90
C LEU A 185 -14.18 30.01 -13.56
N SER A 186 -13.34 29.47 -12.68
CA SER A 186 -12.12 30.12 -12.24
C SER A 186 -10.93 29.18 -12.37
N THR A 187 -9.80 29.66 -12.91
CA THR A 187 -8.56 28.90 -12.99
C THR A 187 -7.91 28.62 -11.61
N LYS A 188 -8.39 29.29 -10.55
CA LYS A 188 -7.87 29.09 -9.18
C LYS A 188 -8.23 27.75 -8.56
N PHE A 189 -9.20 27.03 -9.12
CA PHE A 189 -9.73 25.77 -8.58
C PHE A 189 -9.70 24.63 -9.60
N ILE A 190 -8.74 24.61 -10.49
CA ILE A 190 -8.48 23.43 -11.33
C ILE A 190 -7.67 22.44 -10.47
N PHE A 191 -8.33 21.39 -10.00
CA PHE A 191 -7.76 20.23 -9.30
C PHE A 191 -7.54 19.08 -10.27
#